data_5949e999410535e01a94cad038a0b2dd
#
_entry.id   5949e999410535e01a94cad038a0b2dd
#
_cell.length_a   1.000
_cell.length_b   1.000
_cell.length_c   1.000
_cell.angle_alpha   90.00
_cell.angle_beta   90.00
_cell.angle_gamma   90.00
#
_symmetry.space_group_name_H-M   'P 1'
#
loop_
_entity.id
_entity.type
_entity.pdbx_description
1 polymer ?
#
loop_
_entity_poly.entity_id
_entity_poly.type
_entity_poly.pdbx_seq_one_letter_code
_entity_poly.pdbx_strand_id
1 'polypeptide(L)'
;GVTGLHLHPSDIGGAILSVDRTDDWDAWPWAGPGWRDHIHTGVVQRISAVEVQAESPLAMAERWSEVLGRQNTDRSIVLDDAEIRFVEATDGRGEGVSGLELVAAQSGDFEICGVRVSLISDGG
;
A
#
# COMPACT_ATOMS: atom_id res chain seq x y z
N GLY A 1 -6.18 -18.62 14.66
CA GLY A 1 -6.97 -18.44 13.45
C GLY A 1 -6.65 -17.14 12.73
N VAL A 2 -7.24 -16.96 11.59
CA VAL A 2 -7.11 -15.76 10.78
C VAL A 2 -8.49 -15.18 10.52
N THR A 3 -8.60 -13.87 10.64
CA THR A 3 -9.82 -13.14 10.33
C THR A 3 -9.48 -12.05 9.32
N GLY A 4 -10.26 -11.98 8.25
CA GLY A 4 -10.11 -10.94 7.22
C GLY A 4 -11.41 -10.17 7.03
N LEU A 5 -11.29 -8.87 6.80
CA LEU A 5 -12.39 -7.98 6.47
C LEU A 5 -12.04 -7.24 5.18
N HIS A 6 -12.93 -7.33 4.20
CA HIS A 6 -12.78 -6.59 2.94
C HIS A 6 -13.78 -5.44 2.88
N LEU A 7 -13.28 -4.26 2.54
CA LEU A 7 -14.10 -3.08 2.33
C LEU A 7 -14.32 -2.88 0.84
N HIS A 8 -15.58 -2.72 0.46
CA HIS A 8 -15.92 -2.49 -0.94
C HIS A 8 -15.42 -1.11 -1.40
N PRO A 9 -14.92 -0.98 -2.64
CA PRO A 9 -14.43 0.31 -3.14
C PRO A 9 -15.46 1.44 -3.10
N SER A 10 -16.76 1.13 -3.20
CA SER A 10 -17.81 2.15 -3.06
C SER A 10 -17.92 2.73 -1.65
N ASP A 11 -17.44 2.01 -0.65
CA ASP A 11 -17.53 2.43 0.74
C ASP A 11 -16.30 3.19 1.22
N ILE A 12 -15.12 2.83 0.69
CA ILE A 12 -13.87 3.47 1.09
C ILE A 12 -13.28 4.36 0.01
N GLY A 13 -13.48 4.02 -1.26
CA GLY A 13 -12.91 4.72 -2.41
C GLY A 13 -11.50 4.23 -2.78
N GLY A 14 -11.19 4.26 -4.06
CA GLY A 14 -9.86 4.05 -4.60
C GLY A 14 -9.40 2.60 -4.74
N ALA A 15 -9.73 1.72 -3.83
CA ALA A 15 -9.26 0.34 -3.86
C ALA A 15 -10.15 -0.59 -3.05
N ILE A 16 -9.96 -1.89 -3.22
CA ILE A 16 -10.45 -2.90 -2.28
C ILE A 16 -9.45 -2.93 -1.13
N LEU A 17 -9.89 -2.54 0.05
CA LEU A 17 -9.06 -2.59 1.25
C LEU A 17 -9.36 -3.86 2.03
N SER A 18 -8.32 -4.63 2.35
CA SER A 18 -8.42 -5.75 3.29
C SER A 18 -7.73 -5.38 4.60
N VAL A 19 -8.41 -5.67 5.69
CA VAL A 19 -7.84 -5.57 7.04
C VAL A 19 -7.86 -6.97 7.63
N ASP A 20 -6.68 -7.50 7.85
CA ASP A 20 -6.52 -8.90 8.24
C ASP A 20 -5.84 -9.01 9.59
N ARG A 21 -6.30 -9.98 10.38
CA ARG A 21 -5.71 -10.30 11.66
C ARG A 21 -5.33 -11.78 11.70
N THR A 22 -4.14 -12.06 12.21
CA THR A 22 -3.70 -13.42 12.50
C THR A 22 -3.24 -13.52 13.95
N ASP A 23 -3.47 -14.69 14.56
CA ASP A 23 -2.96 -14.98 15.91
C ASP A 23 -1.47 -15.39 15.87
N ASP A 24 -1.00 -15.84 14.72
CA ASP A 24 0.39 -16.27 14.51
C ASP A 24 0.93 -15.67 13.19
N TRP A 25 1.80 -14.69 13.32
CA TRP A 25 2.44 -14.04 12.18
C TRP A 25 3.35 -14.96 11.39
N ASP A 26 3.83 -16.02 12.00
CA ASP A 26 4.70 -16.98 11.34
C ASP A 26 3.94 -18.04 10.54
N ALA A 27 2.67 -18.20 10.83
CA ALA A 27 1.79 -19.15 10.14
C ALA A 27 0.78 -18.44 9.24
N TRP A 28 1.27 -17.66 8.27
CA TRP A 28 0.42 -16.91 7.34
C TRP A 28 -0.29 -17.85 6.36
N PRO A 29 -1.58 -18.15 6.54
CA PRO A 29 -2.24 -19.25 5.81
C PRO A 29 -2.45 -18.96 4.32
N TRP A 30 -2.55 -17.70 3.92
CA TRP A 30 -2.71 -17.35 2.50
C TRP A 30 -1.44 -17.58 1.67
N ALA A 31 -0.29 -17.55 2.31
CA ALA A 31 0.98 -17.80 1.63
C ALA A 31 1.39 -19.29 1.67
N GLY A 32 0.74 -20.08 2.53
CA GLY A 32 1.08 -21.48 2.72
C GLY A 32 2.30 -21.70 3.64
N PRO A 33 2.57 -22.96 4.06
CA PRO A 33 3.59 -23.24 5.05
C PRO A 33 5.03 -23.01 4.60
N GLY A 34 5.28 -22.99 3.29
CA GLY A 34 6.61 -22.81 2.70
C GLY A 34 6.97 -21.37 2.35
N TRP A 35 6.20 -20.38 2.79
CA TRP A 35 6.39 -18.99 2.34
C TRP A 35 7.78 -18.42 2.68
N ARG A 36 8.38 -18.85 3.79
CA ARG A 36 9.71 -18.38 4.21
C ARG A 36 10.82 -18.77 3.24
N ASP A 37 10.65 -19.88 2.52
CA ASP A 37 11.63 -20.36 1.53
C ASP A 37 11.64 -19.50 0.25
N HIS A 38 10.66 -18.63 0.10
CA HIS A 38 10.48 -17.74 -1.05
C HIS A 38 10.75 -16.27 -0.74
N ILE A 39 11.41 -15.97 0.38
CA ILE A 39 11.79 -14.61 0.74
C ILE A 39 13.11 -14.26 0.04
N HIS A 40 13.06 -13.24 -0.83
CA HIS A 40 14.22 -12.76 -1.57
C HIS A 40 14.29 -11.23 -1.45
N THR A 41 15.15 -10.72 -0.59
CA THR A 41 15.27 -9.30 -0.26
C THR A 41 16.58 -8.66 -0.74
N GLY A 42 17.27 -9.31 -1.67
CA GLY A 42 18.54 -8.80 -2.20
C GLY A 42 18.39 -7.59 -3.11
N VAL A 43 17.27 -7.48 -3.82
CA VAL A 43 17.00 -6.35 -4.72
C VAL A 43 15.97 -5.41 -4.09
N VAL A 44 14.80 -5.90 -3.75
CA VAL A 44 13.75 -5.15 -3.06
C VAL A 44 13.62 -5.68 -1.64
N GLN A 45 13.66 -4.80 -0.67
CA GLN A 45 13.65 -5.16 0.74
C GLN A 45 12.25 -5.08 1.35
N ARG A 46 11.49 -4.03 1.01
CA ARG A 46 10.15 -3.81 1.57
C ARG A 46 9.37 -2.78 0.76
N ILE A 47 8.07 -2.72 0.98
CA ILE A 47 7.20 -1.65 0.51
C ILE A 47 7.23 -0.54 1.57
N SER A 48 7.55 0.68 1.18
CA SER A 48 7.55 1.84 2.08
C SER A 48 6.34 2.74 1.91
N ALA A 49 5.73 2.78 0.72
CA ALA A 49 4.51 3.53 0.51
C ALA A 49 3.67 2.96 -0.63
N VAL A 50 2.37 3.19 -0.52
CA VAL A 50 1.40 2.98 -1.60
C VAL A 50 0.76 4.32 -1.91
N GLU A 51 0.62 4.63 -3.19
CA GLU A 51 -0.01 5.84 -3.68
C GLU A 51 -1.36 5.51 -4.28
N VAL A 52 -2.39 6.19 -3.83
CA VAL A 52 -3.76 6.05 -4.34
C VAL A 52 -4.16 7.38 -4.96
N GLN A 53 -4.50 7.34 -6.24
CA GLN A 53 -4.99 8.54 -6.92
C GLN A 53 -6.51 8.69 -6.77
N ALA A 54 -6.94 9.92 -6.62
CA ALA A 54 -8.34 10.28 -6.41
C ALA A 54 -8.69 11.60 -7.09
N GLU A 55 -9.97 11.79 -7.35
CA GLU A 55 -10.49 13.09 -7.80
C GLU A 55 -10.37 14.13 -6.69
N SER A 56 -10.61 13.72 -5.45
CA SER A 56 -10.40 14.54 -4.25
C SER A 56 -9.51 13.78 -3.27
N PRO A 57 -8.18 13.93 -3.36
CA PRO A 57 -7.25 13.21 -2.49
C PRO A 57 -7.48 13.47 -1.00
N LEU A 58 -7.80 14.71 -0.63
CA LEU A 58 -8.07 15.05 0.76
C LEU A 58 -9.31 14.32 1.29
N ALA A 59 -10.40 14.33 0.54
CA ALA A 59 -11.64 13.65 0.96
C ALA A 59 -11.43 12.15 1.10
N MET A 60 -10.71 11.54 0.17
CA MET A 60 -10.37 10.12 0.25
C MET A 60 -9.47 9.81 1.44
N ALA A 61 -8.43 10.63 1.67
CA ALA A 61 -7.55 10.48 2.83
C ALA A 61 -8.32 10.58 4.15
N GLU A 62 -9.26 11.50 4.26
CA GLU A 62 -10.13 11.63 5.43
C GLU A 62 -10.99 10.38 5.64
N ARG A 63 -11.56 9.86 4.57
CA ARG A 63 -12.39 8.64 4.63
C ARG A 63 -11.57 7.42 5.08
N TRP A 64 -10.39 7.22 4.50
CA TRP A 64 -9.49 6.13 4.88
C TRP A 64 -9.00 6.30 6.32
N SER A 65 -8.69 7.51 6.73
CA SER A 65 -8.31 7.85 8.11
C SER A 65 -9.39 7.45 9.10
N GLU A 66 -10.64 7.78 8.80
CA GLU A 66 -11.80 7.42 9.62
C GLU A 66 -11.97 5.90 9.74
N VAL A 67 -11.88 5.18 8.61
CA VAL A 67 -12.05 3.73 8.58
C VAL A 67 -10.91 3.01 9.31
N LEU A 68 -9.67 3.42 9.10
CA LEU A 68 -8.49 2.80 9.70
C LEU A 68 -8.24 3.22 11.14
N GLY A 69 -8.88 4.31 11.60
CA GLY A 69 -8.59 4.87 12.92
C GLY A 69 -7.18 5.45 13.04
N ARG A 70 -6.61 5.92 11.93
CA ARG A 70 -5.28 6.52 11.85
C ARG A 70 -5.39 7.95 11.35
N GLN A 71 -4.53 8.83 11.86
CA GLN A 71 -4.56 10.24 11.51
C GLN A 71 -4.12 10.47 10.05
N ASN A 72 -4.87 11.31 9.33
CA ASN A 72 -4.45 11.86 8.06
C ASN A 72 -3.62 13.12 8.32
N THR A 73 -2.41 13.18 7.79
CA THR A 73 -1.54 14.35 7.82
C THR A 73 -1.10 14.65 6.40
N ASP A 74 -1.55 15.79 5.88
CA ASP A 74 -1.19 16.25 4.53
C ASP A 74 -1.43 15.19 3.44
N ARG A 75 -2.60 14.57 3.46
CA ARG A 75 -3.02 13.50 2.54
C ARG A 75 -2.15 12.24 2.61
N SER A 76 -1.58 11.99 3.79
CA SER A 76 -0.81 10.79 4.06
C SER A 76 -1.26 10.15 5.36
N ILE A 77 -1.36 8.83 5.37
CA ILE A 77 -1.66 8.04 6.56
C ILE A 77 -0.44 7.17 6.84
N VAL A 78 0.22 7.41 7.96
CA VAL A 78 1.38 6.64 8.39
C VAL A 78 0.90 5.39 9.12
N LEU A 79 1.36 4.23 8.66
CA LEU A 79 1.19 2.94 9.30
C LEU A 79 2.47 2.57 10.05
N ASP A 80 2.51 1.37 10.65
CA ASP A 80 3.66 0.96 11.44
C ASP A 80 4.94 0.82 10.59
N ASP A 81 4.80 0.25 9.38
CA ASP A 81 5.94 -0.06 8.51
C ASP A 81 5.94 0.68 7.17
N ALA A 82 4.86 1.38 6.86
CA ALA A 82 4.69 2.04 5.56
C ALA A 82 3.72 3.20 5.67
N GLU A 83 3.49 3.90 4.57
CA GLU A 83 2.46 4.93 4.51
C GLU A 83 1.58 4.81 3.27
N ILE A 84 0.39 5.37 3.35
CA ILE A 84 -0.53 5.48 2.24
C ILE A 84 -0.62 6.96 1.86
N ARG A 85 -0.30 7.27 0.62
CA ARG A 85 -0.33 8.65 0.08
C ARG A 85 -1.49 8.79 -0.89
N PHE A 86 -2.19 9.90 -0.80
CA PHE A 86 -3.32 10.21 -1.69
C PHE A 86 -2.93 11.36 -2.60
N VAL A 87 -3.06 11.14 -3.91
CA VAL A 87 -2.64 12.08 -4.95
C VAL A 87 -3.76 12.31 -5.96
N GLU A 88 -3.65 13.39 -6.73
CA GLU A 88 -4.63 13.67 -7.78
C GLU A 88 -4.56 12.65 -8.91
N ALA A 89 -5.72 12.24 -9.41
CA ALA A 89 -5.82 11.39 -10.59
C ALA A 89 -5.56 12.23 -11.84
N THR A 90 -4.42 12.00 -12.50
CA THR A 90 -3.98 12.81 -13.65
C THR A 90 -3.82 12.02 -14.94
N ASP A 91 -4.01 10.70 -14.91
CA ASP A 91 -3.74 9.83 -16.07
C ASP A 91 -4.98 9.34 -16.82
N GLY A 92 -6.18 9.79 -16.42
CA GLY A 92 -7.43 9.43 -17.06
C GLY A 92 -7.98 8.05 -16.69
N ARG A 93 -7.31 7.27 -15.85
CA ARG A 93 -7.79 5.95 -15.41
C ARG A 93 -8.83 6.02 -14.31
N GLY A 94 -9.03 7.18 -13.70
CA GLY A 94 -9.90 7.33 -12.55
C GLY A 94 -9.19 7.01 -11.23
N GLU A 95 -9.98 6.72 -10.21
CA GLU A 95 -9.44 6.44 -8.87
C GLU A 95 -8.87 5.02 -8.78
N GLY A 96 -7.75 4.87 -8.09
CA GLY A 96 -7.09 3.58 -7.91
C GLY A 96 -5.65 3.70 -7.42
N VAL A 97 -5.01 2.55 -7.24
CA VAL A 97 -3.58 2.51 -6.91
C VAL A 97 -2.79 3.01 -8.12
N SER A 98 -1.97 4.03 -7.92
CA SER A 98 -1.20 4.69 -8.97
C SER A 98 0.30 4.59 -8.77
N GLY A 99 0.78 4.25 -7.58
CA GLY A 99 2.20 4.16 -7.32
C GLY A 99 2.55 3.24 -6.15
N LEU A 100 3.76 2.72 -6.22
CA LEU A 100 4.42 1.98 -5.15
C LEU A 100 5.79 2.57 -4.91
N GLU A 101 6.16 2.75 -3.66
CA GLU A 101 7.53 3.07 -3.28
C GLU A 101 8.13 1.86 -2.58
N LEU A 102 9.25 1.40 -3.09
CA LEU A 102 9.94 0.22 -2.59
C LEU A 102 11.34 0.61 -2.12
N VAL A 103 11.73 0.17 -0.94
CA VAL A 103 13.12 0.26 -0.51
C VAL A 103 13.90 -0.85 -1.21
N ALA A 104 14.95 -0.46 -1.92
CA ALA A 104 15.71 -1.35 -2.78
C ALA A 104 17.21 -1.11 -2.66
N ALA A 105 18.00 -2.04 -3.19
CA ALA A 105 19.45 -1.93 -3.22
C ALA A 105 19.93 -0.74 -4.07
N GLN A 106 19.18 -0.41 -5.12
CA GLN A 106 19.48 0.71 -6.02
C GLN A 106 18.23 1.54 -6.25
N SER A 107 18.40 2.85 -6.38
CA SER A 107 17.29 3.75 -6.72
C SER A 107 16.97 3.69 -8.20
N GLY A 108 15.73 4.01 -8.54
CA GLY A 108 15.25 4.06 -9.92
C GLY A 108 13.75 4.24 -9.98
N ASP A 109 13.24 4.49 -11.17
CA ASP A 109 11.83 4.65 -11.42
C ASP A 109 11.45 3.90 -12.68
N PHE A 110 10.29 3.23 -12.65
CA PHE A 110 9.73 2.57 -13.82
C PHE A 110 8.21 2.47 -13.71
N GLU A 111 7.56 2.02 -14.75
CA GLU A 111 6.11 1.88 -14.80
C GLU A 111 5.74 0.47 -15.22
N ILE A 112 4.79 -0.13 -14.50
CA ILE A 112 4.22 -1.45 -14.83
C ILE A 112 2.71 -1.30 -14.90
N CYS A 113 2.12 -1.54 -16.07
CA CYS A 113 0.66 -1.52 -16.28
C CYS A 113 -0.01 -0.25 -15.77
N GLY A 114 0.64 0.89 -15.94
CA GLY A 114 0.15 2.19 -15.50
C GLY A 114 0.45 2.55 -14.04
N VAL A 115 1.05 1.65 -13.27
CA VAL A 115 1.48 1.92 -11.90
C VAL A 115 2.94 2.34 -11.89
N ARG A 116 3.21 3.50 -11.32
CA ARG A 116 4.58 3.99 -11.13
C ARG A 116 5.23 3.27 -9.96
N VAL A 117 6.42 2.73 -10.19
CA VAL A 117 7.21 2.09 -9.14
C VAL A 117 8.48 2.90 -8.91
N SER A 118 8.63 3.42 -7.71
CA SER A 118 9.81 4.17 -7.29
C SER A 118 10.66 3.31 -6.36
N LEU A 119 11.91 3.12 -6.75
CA LEU A 119 12.89 2.43 -5.93
C LEU A 119 13.73 3.47 -5.20
N ILE A 120 13.74 3.40 -3.87
CA ILE A 120 14.57 4.26 -3.04
C ILE A 120 15.64 3.44 -2.35
N SER A 121 16.84 3.97 -2.31
CA SER A 121 17.94 3.35 -1.60
C SER A 121 18.01 3.83 -0.16
N ASP A 122 17.99 2.90 0.79
CA ASP A 122 18.03 3.19 2.22
C ASP A 122 19.48 3.39 2.71
N GLY A 123 20.42 3.05 1.88
CA GLY A 123 21.84 3.02 2.24
C GLY A 123 22.59 4.31 2.00
N GLY A 124 21.93 5.42 1.82
CA GLY A 124 22.55 6.74 1.74
C GLY A 124 23.77 6.83 0.87
#